data_b8d1c0d66c6b1ae47b7b5b619ecd3b4f
#
_entry.id   b8d1c0d66c6b1ae47b7b5b619ecd3b4f
#
_cell.length_a   1.000
_cell.length_b   1.000
_cell.length_c   1.000
_cell.angle_alpha   90.00
_cell.angle_beta   90.00
_cell.angle_gamma   90.00
#
_symmetry.space_group_name_H-M   'P 1'
#
loop_
_entity.id
_entity.type
_entity.pdbx_description
1 polymer ?
#
loop_
_entity_poly.entity_id
_entity_poly.type
_entity_poly.pdbx_seq_one_letter_code
_entity_poly.pdbx_strand_id
1 'polypeptide(L)'
;VTTSTSRDTMIAVIGGSGLYEIDGLQNAEWVSVETPWGAPSDQILTGTLDGVKMAFLPRHGRGHVHSPTEVPYRANIDALKRLGVTDVFSISACGSFREEMAPGDFVVVDQFIDRTFARDKSFFGTGCVAHVSVAHPTCERLSDAAETAARDAGINVHRGGTYLCMEGPQFSSMAESKMYRSWGCDVIGMTNMPEAKLAREAELCYASIAMVTDYDSWHPEHGAVEITDIIATLQGNSANGRELVRRLPALLGQTRADCPHGCDKALEYAIMTAPEKRDPALLAKLDAVAGRLLG
;
A
#
# COMPACT_ATOMS: atom_id res chain seq x y z
N VAL A 1 -30.23 7.55 -14.19
CA VAL A 1 -29.23 6.84 -15.01
C VAL A 1 -27.95 7.64 -14.86
N THR A 2 -27.11 7.27 -13.90
CA THR A 2 -25.77 7.85 -13.72
C THR A 2 -24.89 7.33 -14.86
N THR A 3 -24.50 8.20 -15.77
CA THR A 3 -23.48 7.89 -16.77
C THR A 3 -22.17 7.59 -16.05
N SER A 4 -21.79 6.32 -15.99
CA SER A 4 -20.47 5.91 -15.53
C SER A 4 -19.43 6.55 -16.46
N THR A 5 -18.68 7.51 -15.96
CA THR A 5 -17.56 8.09 -16.71
C THR A 5 -16.39 7.11 -16.61
N SER A 6 -16.08 6.46 -17.74
CA SER A 6 -14.85 5.65 -17.86
C SER A 6 -13.63 6.56 -17.64
N ARG A 7 -12.71 6.14 -16.79
CA ARG A 7 -11.44 6.85 -16.52
C ARG A 7 -10.27 5.98 -16.95
N ASP A 8 -9.17 6.58 -17.34
CA ASP A 8 -7.93 5.85 -17.55
C ASP A 8 -7.51 5.15 -16.27
N THR A 9 -7.09 3.91 -16.39
CA THR A 9 -6.45 3.18 -15.30
C THR A 9 -4.99 3.60 -15.22
N MET A 10 -4.53 3.94 -14.01
CA MET A 10 -3.11 4.06 -13.71
C MET A 10 -2.83 3.27 -12.43
N ILE A 11 -1.96 2.27 -12.54
CA ILE A 11 -1.61 1.36 -11.46
C ILE A 11 -0.32 1.84 -10.81
N ALA A 12 -0.34 2.03 -9.50
CA ALA A 12 0.89 2.21 -8.72
C ALA A 12 1.26 0.95 -7.96
N VAL A 13 2.56 0.69 -7.90
CA VAL A 13 3.17 -0.32 -7.02
C VAL A 13 4.06 0.42 -6.02
N ILE A 14 3.73 0.30 -4.74
CA ILE A 14 4.59 0.77 -3.65
C ILE A 14 5.31 -0.44 -3.08
N GLY A 15 6.64 -0.46 -3.15
CA GLY A 15 7.38 -1.63 -2.69
C GLY A 15 8.84 -1.36 -2.38
N GLY A 16 9.55 -2.42 -2.04
CA GLY A 16 10.99 -2.42 -1.82
C GLY A 16 11.80 -2.50 -3.13
N SER A 17 13.13 -2.50 -2.96
CA SER A 17 14.07 -2.71 -4.06
C SER A 17 13.81 -4.03 -4.78
N GLY A 18 13.87 -3.99 -6.11
CA GLY A 18 13.67 -5.16 -6.97
C GLY A 18 12.27 -5.34 -7.54
N LEU A 19 11.27 -4.54 -7.12
CA LEU A 19 9.92 -4.62 -7.69
C LEU A 19 9.69 -3.68 -8.87
N TYR A 20 10.60 -2.76 -9.15
CA TYR A 20 10.51 -1.82 -10.27
C TYR A 20 11.36 -2.22 -11.49
N GLU A 21 12.09 -3.33 -11.42
CA GLU A 21 12.77 -3.93 -12.56
C GLU A 21 11.82 -4.90 -13.27
N ILE A 22 10.82 -4.36 -13.97
CA ILE A 22 9.77 -5.13 -14.63
C ILE A 22 10.09 -5.26 -16.13
N ASP A 23 10.21 -6.49 -16.59
CA ASP A 23 10.38 -6.79 -18.02
C ASP A 23 9.15 -6.31 -18.82
N GLY A 24 9.41 -5.65 -19.94
CA GLY A 24 8.37 -5.16 -20.82
C GLY A 24 7.81 -3.78 -20.48
N LEU A 25 8.31 -3.12 -19.42
CA LEU A 25 7.93 -1.73 -19.12
C LEU A 25 8.46 -0.79 -20.23
N GLN A 26 7.56 -0.15 -20.94
CA GLN A 26 7.86 0.77 -22.05
C GLN A 26 7.85 2.23 -21.56
N ASN A 27 8.63 3.10 -22.22
CA ASN A 27 8.71 4.52 -21.89
C ASN A 27 9.02 4.79 -20.42
N ALA A 28 9.92 3.98 -19.85
CA ALA A 28 10.31 4.07 -18.45
C ALA A 28 11.06 5.37 -18.17
N GLU A 29 10.57 6.17 -17.21
CA GLU A 29 11.15 7.45 -16.82
C GLU A 29 11.04 7.65 -15.31
N TRP A 30 12.13 8.08 -14.68
CA TRP A 30 12.14 8.52 -13.29
C TRP A 30 11.68 9.97 -13.19
N VAL A 31 10.55 10.21 -12.55
CA VAL A 31 9.96 11.54 -12.39
C VAL A 31 10.03 12.01 -10.94
N SER A 32 10.35 13.29 -10.75
CA SER A 32 10.27 13.96 -9.46
C SER A 32 8.90 14.62 -9.33
N VAL A 33 8.23 14.41 -8.20
CA VAL A 33 6.93 15.01 -7.89
C VAL A 33 7.07 15.84 -6.62
N GLU A 34 6.76 17.13 -6.73
CA GLU A 34 6.68 18.00 -5.55
C GLU A 34 5.31 17.88 -4.88
N THR A 35 5.29 17.85 -3.56
CA THR A 35 4.06 17.80 -2.78
C THR A 35 4.06 18.82 -1.66
N PRO A 36 2.89 19.30 -1.20
CA PRO A 36 2.82 20.20 -0.06
C PRO A 36 3.16 19.53 1.29
N TRP A 37 3.42 18.23 1.27
CA TRP A 37 3.78 17.40 2.42
C TRP A 37 5.28 17.09 2.47
N GLY A 38 6.08 17.70 1.58
CA GLY A 38 7.49 17.43 1.40
C GLY A 38 7.78 16.53 0.18
N ALA A 39 9.02 16.11 0.05
CA ALA A 39 9.43 15.19 -1.01
C ALA A 39 8.94 13.77 -0.72
N PRO A 40 8.51 13.01 -1.73
CA PRO A 40 8.33 11.56 -1.62
C PRO A 40 9.63 10.84 -1.22
N SER A 41 9.52 9.56 -0.87
CA SER A 41 10.69 8.75 -0.47
C SER A 41 11.75 8.60 -1.57
N ASP A 42 11.36 8.77 -2.82
CA ASP A 42 12.26 8.79 -3.99
C ASP A 42 11.53 9.40 -5.20
N GLN A 43 12.23 9.51 -6.33
CA GLN A 43 11.60 9.65 -7.63
C GLN A 43 10.68 8.44 -7.88
N ILE A 44 9.66 8.64 -8.70
CA ILE A 44 8.71 7.61 -9.09
C ILE A 44 9.05 7.16 -10.51
N LEU A 45 9.27 5.86 -10.70
CA LEU A 45 9.43 5.29 -12.04
C LEU A 45 8.06 5.17 -12.68
N THR A 46 7.84 5.89 -13.79
CA THR A 46 6.62 5.79 -14.59
C THR A 46 6.90 5.04 -15.89
N GLY A 47 5.87 4.45 -16.48
CA GLY A 47 5.98 3.75 -17.75
C GLY A 47 4.64 3.19 -18.19
N THR A 48 4.66 2.34 -19.21
CA THR A 48 3.48 1.64 -19.72
C THR A 48 3.78 0.15 -19.82
N LEU A 49 2.89 -0.67 -19.28
CA LEU A 49 2.97 -2.13 -19.36
C LEU A 49 1.65 -2.65 -19.94
N ASP A 50 1.71 -3.37 -21.06
CA ASP A 50 0.55 -3.89 -21.79
C ASP A 50 -0.54 -2.81 -22.06
N GLY A 51 -0.08 -1.59 -22.36
CA GLY A 51 -0.96 -0.44 -22.65
C GLY A 51 -1.55 0.26 -21.42
N VAL A 52 -1.27 -0.22 -20.20
CA VAL A 52 -1.71 0.40 -18.94
C VAL A 52 -0.59 1.25 -18.35
N LYS A 53 -0.91 2.47 -17.90
CA LYS A 53 0.04 3.35 -17.23
C LYS A 53 0.42 2.77 -15.85
N MET A 54 1.71 2.73 -15.57
CA MET A 54 2.27 2.22 -14.33
C MET A 54 3.10 3.28 -13.61
N ALA A 55 3.13 3.22 -12.29
CA ALA A 55 4.01 3.99 -11.43
C ALA A 55 4.63 3.07 -10.36
N PHE A 56 5.92 3.18 -10.12
CA PHE A 56 6.64 2.39 -9.12
C PHE A 56 7.31 3.34 -8.13
N LEU A 57 6.95 3.23 -6.86
CA LEU A 57 7.49 4.06 -5.79
C LEU A 57 8.34 3.21 -4.85
N PRO A 58 9.67 3.44 -4.78
CA PRO A 58 10.53 2.84 -3.77
C PRO A 58 10.15 3.36 -2.38
N ARG A 59 9.40 2.56 -1.58
CA ARG A 59 8.85 3.01 -0.29
C ARG A 59 9.91 3.57 0.66
N HIS A 60 11.04 2.90 0.76
CA HIS A 60 12.15 3.30 1.62
C HIS A 60 13.23 4.13 0.90
N GLY A 61 12.95 4.56 -0.33
CA GLY A 61 13.96 5.14 -1.23
C GLY A 61 14.93 4.09 -1.78
N ARG A 62 15.55 4.38 -2.93
CA ARG A 62 16.62 3.53 -3.47
C ARG A 62 17.79 3.48 -2.48
N GLY A 63 18.27 2.28 -2.17
CA GLY A 63 19.27 2.08 -1.14
C GLY A 63 18.71 1.96 0.29
N HIS A 64 17.38 1.92 0.47
CA HIS A 64 16.71 1.73 1.77
C HIS A 64 17.11 2.79 2.81
N VAL A 65 17.01 4.09 2.42
CA VAL A 65 17.50 5.23 3.21
C VAL A 65 16.51 5.72 4.28
N HIS A 66 15.23 5.38 4.17
CA HIS A 66 14.21 5.74 5.16
C HIS A 66 13.88 4.56 6.06
N SER A 67 13.91 4.76 7.37
CA SER A 67 13.33 3.79 8.31
C SER A 67 11.80 3.73 8.16
N PRO A 68 11.11 2.67 8.64
CA PRO A 68 9.64 2.58 8.54
C PRO A 68 8.90 3.79 9.11
N THR A 69 9.40 4.39 10.19
CA THR A 69 8.80 5.58 10.82
C THR A 69 9.01 6.84 9.98
N GLU A 70 10.16 6.94 9.29
CA GLU A 70 10.57 8.15 8.56
C GLU A 70 10.13 8.16 7.09
N VAL A 71 9.51 7.08 6.59
CA VAL A 71 8.88 7.08 5.27
C VAL A 71 7.90 8.24 5.17
N PRO A 72 8.02 9.12 4.17
CA PRO A 72 7.14 10.30 4.01
C PRO A 72 5.77 9.89 3.42
N TYR A 73 4.98 9.13 4.18
CA TYR A 73 3.74 8.49 3.71
C TYR A 73 2.76 9.47 3.05
N ARG A 74 2.56 10.68 3.65
CA ARG A 74 1.68 11.69 3.03
C ARG A 74 2.20 12.15 1.68
N ALA A 75 3.50 12.46 1.60
CA ALA A 75 4.11 12.87 0.34
C ALA A 75 4.03 11.75 -0.72
N ASN A 76 4.24 10.50 -0.33
CA ASN A 76 4.16 9.35 -1.21
C ASN A 76 2.76 9.19 -1.83
N ILE A 77 1.71 9.20 -1.02
CA ILE A 77 0.33 9.03 -1.49
C ILE A 77 -0.14 10.25 -2.29
N ASP A 78 0.20 11.47 -1.85
CA ASP A 78 -0.13 12.71 -2.58
C ASP A 78 0.55 12.71 -3.97
N ALA A 79 1.83 12.36 -4.05
CA ALA A 79 2.56 12.29 -5.31
C ALA A 79 1.92 11.29 -6.30
N LEU A 80 1.53 10.11 -5.83
CA LEU A 80 0.82 9.14 -6.67
C LEU A 80 -0.52 9.71 -7.15
N LYS A 81 -1.27 10.39 -6.28
CA LYS A 81 -2.53 11.03 -6.65
C LYS A 81 -2.33 12.12 -7.70
N ARG A 82 -1.28 12.97 -7.59
CA ARG A 82 -0.90 13.99 -8.58
C ARG A 82 -0.55 13.42 -9.94
N LEU A 83 0.06 12.23 -9.98
CA LEU A 83 0.35 11.52 -11.24
C LEU A 83 -0.89 10.92 -11.90
N GLY A 84 -2.05 10.96 -11.24
CA GLY A 84 -3.30 10.39 -11.76
C GLY A 84 -3.47 8.90 -11.45
N VAL A 85 -2.73 8.36 -10.48
CA VAL A 85 -2.91 6.98 -10.01
C VAL A 85 -4.34 6.78 -9.52
N THR A 86 -4.91 5.64 -9.88
CA THR A 86 -6.26 5.22 -9.49
C THR A 86 -6.24 4.00 -8.58
N ASP A 87 -5.26 3.13 -8.76
CA ASP A 87 -5.18 1.80 -8.15
C ASP A 87 -3.77 1.60 -7.58
N VAL A 88 -3.68 1.26 -6.29
CA VAL A 88 -2.40 1.10 -5.57
C VAL A 88 -2.27 -0.32 -5.07
N PHE A 89 -1.18 -0.98 -5.44
CA PHE A 89 -0.73 -2.25 -4.87
C PHE A 89 0.49 -2.00 -3.97
N SER A 90 0.30 -2.23 -2.70
CA SER A 90 1.37 -2.18 -1.70
C SER A 90 1.94 -3.58 -1.52
N ILE A 91 3.22 -3.74 -1.80
CA ILE A 91 3.92 -5.01 -1.69
C ILE A 91 5.04 -4.87 -0.66
N SER A 92 5.04 -5.74 0.34
CA SER A 92 6.03 -5.67 1.42
C SER A 92 6.36 -7.05 1.99
N ALA A 93 7.57 -7.22 2.50
CA ALA A 93 7.93 -8.36 3.33
C ALA A 93 7.18 -8.32 4.66
N CYS A 94 6.88 -9.50 5.22
CA CYS A 94 6.22 -9.63 6.50
C CYS A 94 6.65 -10.92 7.22
N GLY A 95 6.53 -10.92 8.55
CA GLY A 95 6.53 -12.13 9.35
C GLY A 95 5.13 -12.75 9.41
N SER A 96 5.06 -14.06 9.66
CA SER A 96 3.80 -14.79 9.80
C SER A 96 3.55 -15.23 11.24
N PHE A 97 2.28 -15.16 11.65
CA PHE A 97 1.78 -15.72 12.91
C PHE A 97 1.07 -17.07 12.72
N ARG A 98 1.05 -17.58 11.48
CA ARG A 98 0.35 -18.83 11.08
C ARG A 98 1.32 -19.82 10.48
N GLU A 99 1.24 -21.07 10.91
CA GLU A 99 2.07 -22.14 10.33
C GLU A 99 1.73 -22.41 8.87
N GLU A 100 0.45 -22.29 8.52
CA GLU A 100 -0.04 -22.46 7.15
C GLU A 100 0.36 -21.35 6.18
N MET A 101 0.81 -20.20 6.68
CA MET A 101 1.34 -19.08 5.88
C MET A 101 2.86 -19.09 5.98
N ALA A 102 3.50 -19.97 5.21
CA ALA A 102 4.92 -20.25 5.32
C ALA A 102 5.80 -19.19 4.61
N PRO A 103 7.08 -19.07 4.97
CA PRO A 103 8.05 -18.27 4.21
C PRO A 103 8.04 -18.65 2.72
N GLY A 104 7.91 -17.65 1.84
CA GLY A 104 7.70 -17.82 0.41
C GLY A 104 6.26 -17.68 -0.04
N ASP A 105 5.28 -17.82 0.86
CA ASP A 105 3.87 -17.59 0.57
C ASP A 105 3.55 -16.09 0.50
N PHE A 106 2.48 -15.76 -0.22
CA PHE A 106 1.93 -14.42 -0.27
C PHE A 106 0.57 -14.37 0.42
N VAL A 107 0.28 -13.25 1.09
CA VAL A 107 -1.02 -13.01 1.73
C VAL A 107 -1.62 -11.75 1.15
N VAL A 108 -2.80 -11.86 0.53
CA VAL A 108 -3.60 -10.71 0.12
C VAL A 108 -4.41 -10.26 1.32
N VAL A 109 -3.90 -9.24 2.00
CA VAL A 109 -4.41 -8.73 3.28
C VAL A 109 -5.75 -8.03 3.10
N ASP A 110 -6.66 -8.21 4.03
CA ASP A 110 -7.97 -7.53 4.03
C ASP A 110 -8.27 -6.71 5.29
N GLN A 111 -7.49 -6.91 6.38
CA GLN A 111 -7.65 -6.18 7.64
C GLN A 111 -6.32 -5.73 8.23
N PHE A 112 -6.37 -4.66 9.04
CA PHE A 112 -5.19 -4.11 9.70
C PHE A 112 -5.43 -3.82 11.18
N ILE A 113 -4.41 -4.08 11.99
CA ILE A 113 -4.27 -3.52 13.34
C ILE A 113 -3.08 -2.54 13.32
N ASP A 114 -3.36 -1.27 13.55
CA ASP A 114 -2.35 -0.19 13.54
C ASP A 114 -1.74 0.00 14.93
N ARG A 115 -0.50 -0.45 15.10
CA ARG A 115 0.32 -0.25 16.31
C ARG A 115 1.42 0.78 16.11
N THR A 116 1.35 1.57 15.04
CA THR A 116 2.27 2.70 14.84
C THR A 116 1.87 3.87 15.75
N PHE A 117 2.84 4.71 16.15
CA PHE A 117 2.59 5.80 17.09
C PHE A 117 3.33 7.10 16.78
N ALA A 118 4.35 7.08 15.92
CA ALA A 118 5.18 8.25 15.62
C ALA A 118 5.05 8.72 14.16
N ARG A 119 3.91 8.47 13.52
CA ARG A 119 3.65 8.76 12.10
C ARG A 119 2.46 9.69 11.94
N ASP A 120 2.52 10.56 10.93
CA ASP A 120 1.36 11.35 10.49
C ASP A 120 0.34 10.44 9.79
N LYS A 121 -0.86 10.31 10.37
CA LYS A 121 -1.85 9.32 9.96
C LYS A 121 -3.00 9.86 9.13
N SER A 122 -3.00 11.17 8.82
CA SER A 122 -4.07 11.82 8.07
C SER A 122 -3.54 13.02 7.30
N PHE A 123 -4.16 13.31 6.16
CA PHE A 123 -4.04 14.57 5.44
C PHE A 123 -4.86 15.68 6.10
N PHE A 124 -5.92 15.30 6.79
CA PHE A 124 -6.84 16.20 7.49
C PHE A 124 -6.37 16.48 8.92
N GLY A 125 -6.86 17.58 9.48
CA GLY A 125 -6.50 17.98 10.85
C GLY A 125 -7.21 19.26 11.27
N THR A 126 -6.60 20.00 12.21
CA THR A 126 -7.13 21.30 12.62
C THR A 126 -7.32 22.20 11.41
N GLY A 127 -8.54 22.74 11.23
CA GLY A 127 -8.90 23.58 10.10
C GLY A 127 -9.65 22.87 8.97
N CYS A 128 -9.50 21.57 8.82
CA CYS A 128 -10.35 20.75 7.95
C CYS A 128 -10.31 19.31 8.45
N VAL A 129 -11.35 18.86 9.12
CA VAL A 129 -11.47 17.52 9.72
C VAL A 129 -12.32 16.64 8.83
N ALA A 130 -11.82 15.43 8.57
CA ALA A 130 -12.58 14.39 7.89
C ALA A 130 -12.49 13.05 8.65
N HIS A 131 -13.57 12.27 8.58
CA HIS A 131 -13.66 10.93 9.17
C HIS A 131 -14.01 9.91 8.09
N VAL A 132 -12.98 9.37 7.42
CA VAL A 132 -13.18 8.31 6.43
C VAL A 132 -13.37 6.96 7.13
N SER A 133 -14.24 6.12 6.57
CA SER A 133 -14.40 4.74 7.05
C SER A 133 -13.22 3.86 6.60
N VAL A 134 -12.63 3.15 7.54
CA VAL A 134 -11.58 2.15 7.30
C VAL A 134 -12.00 0.75 7.77
N ALA A 135 -13.32 0.50 7.92
CA ALA A 135 -13.83 -0.83 8.27
C ALA A 135 -13.46 -1.89 7.22
N HIS A 136 -13.41 -1.48 5.95
CA HIS A 136 -12.88 -2.28 4.83
C HIS A 136 -11.72 -1.51 4.21
N PRO A 137 -10.49 -1.67 4.75
CA PRO A 137 -9.36 -0.80 4.41
C PRO A 137 -8.77 -1.09 3.03
N THR A 138 -9.04 -2.26 2.47
CA THR A 138 -8.57 -2.68 1.13
C THR A 138 -9.71 -2.69 0.12
N CYS A 139 -9.37 -2.58 -1.16
CA CYS A 139 -10.31 -2.66 -2.27
C CYS A 139 -10.43 -4.12 -2.72
N GLU A 140 -11.61 -4.72 -2.57
CA GLU A 140 -11.87 -6.11 -2.93
C GLU A 140 -11.54 -6.40 -4.40
N ARG A 141 -11.92 -5.50 -5.33
CA ARG A 141 -11.58 -5.60 -6.76
C ARG A 141 -10.08 -5.75 -7.00
N LEU A 142 -9.24 -4.96 -6.31
CA LEU A 142 -7.78 -5.07 -6.42
C LEU A 142 -7.25 -6.31 -5.74
N SER A 143 -7.85 -6.70 -4.63
CA SER A 143 -7.47 -7.93 -3.92
C SER A 143 -7.76 -9.17 -4.76
N ASP A 144 -8.89 -9.20 -5.50
CA ASP A 144 -9.22 -10.27 -6.44
C ASP A 144 -8.23 -10.35 -7.60
N ALA A 145 -7.86 -9.19 -8.15
CA ALA A 145 -6.84 -9.11 -9.19
C ALA A 145 -5.47 -9.60 -8.68
N ALA A 146 -5.08 -9.21 -7.46
CA ALA A 146 -3.83 -9.65 -6.85
C ALA A 146 -3.79 -11.16 -6.60
N GLU A 147 -4.88 -11.73 -6.07
CA GLU A 147 -5.01 -13.18 -5.87
C GLU A 147 -4.94 -13.94 -7.20
N THR A 148 -5.67 -13.48 -8.21
CA THR A 148 -5.66 -14.09 -9.56
C THR A 148 -4.25 -14.04 -10.14
N ALA A 149 -3.60 -12.87 -10.11
CA ALA A 149 -2.24 -12.70 -10.62
C ALA A 149 -1.22 -13.60 -9.92
N ALA A 150 -1.34 -13.78 -8.59
CA ALA A 150 -0.48 -14.66 -7.81
C ALA A 150 -0.70 -16.13 -8.20
N ARG A 151 -1.94 -16.60 -8.29
CA ARG A 151 -2.27 -17.97 -8.68
C ARG A 151 -1.78 -18.29 -10.10
N ASP A 152 -2.00 -17.37 -11.05
CA ASP A 152 -1.56 -17.53 -12.43
C ASP A 152 -0.02 -17.51 -12.57
N ALA A 153 0.66 -16.90 -11.60
CA ALA A 153 2.12 -16.92 -11.47
C ALA A 153 2.65 -18.20 -10.77
N GLY A 154 1.76 -19.10 -10.31
CA GLY A 154 2.14 -20.29 -9.55
C GLY A 154 2.61 -19.99 -8.12
N ILE A 155 2.27 -18.83 -7.57
CA ILE A 155 2.61 -18.40 -6.21
C ILE A 155 1.57 -18.98 -5.25
N ASN A 156 2.03 -19.59 -4.15
CA ASN A 156 1.13 -19.97 -3.07
C ASN A 156 0.60 -18.70 -2.39
N VAL A 157 -0.71 -18.49 -2.46
CA VAL A 157 -1.37 -17.25 -2.00
C VAL A 157 -2.55 -17.55 -1.10
N HIS A 158 -2.60 -16.84 0.02
CA HIS A 158 -3.70 -16.83 0.98
C HIS A 158 -4.54 -15.58 0.79
N ARG A 159 -5.87 -15.75 0.68
CA ARG A 159 -6.81 -14.65 0.56
C ARG A 159 -7.39 -14.28 1.92
N GLY A 160 -7.29 -13.00 2.28
CA GLY A 160 -7.66 -12.50 3.59
C GLY A 160 -6.56 -12.68 4.63
N GLY A 161 -6.69 -11.94 5.70
CA GLY A 161 -5.79 -11.97 6.85
C GLY A 161 -5.58 -10.61 7.49
N THR A 162 -5.45 -10.60 8.80
CA THR A 162 -5.20 -9.39 9.58
C THR A 162 -3.70 -9.11 9.67
N TYR A 163 -3.30 -8.00 9.08
CA TYR A 163 -1.93 -7.50 9.16
C TYR A 163 -1.77 -6.56 10.35
N LEU A 164 -0.89 -6.91 11.28
CA LEU A 164 -0.47 -6.00 12.33
C LEU A 164 0.67 -5.12 11.81
N CYS A 165 0.49 -3.81 11.84
CA CYS A 165 1.53 -2.86 11.50
C CYS A 165 2.18 -2.32 12.77
N MET A 166 3.41 -2.77 13.04
CA MET A 166 4.22 -2.26 14.15
C MET A 166 5.03 -1.04 13.74
N GLU A 167 5.54 -0.29 14.71
CA GLU A 167 6.38 0.90 14.42
C GLU A 167 7.71 0.53 13.80
N GLY A 168 8.41 -0.47 14.34
CA GLY A 168 9.80 -0.74 14.01
C GLY A 168 10.76 0.34 14.53
N PRO A 169 12.03 0.40 14.06
CA PRO A 169 12.63 -0.50 13.08
C PRO A 169 13.05 -1.87 13.64
N GLN A 170 12.99 -2.09 14.97
CA GLN A 170 13.28 -3.38 15.58
C GLN A 170 12.13 -4.36 15.29
N PHE A 171 12.45 -5.65 15.19
CA PHE A 171 11.46 -6.72 15.15
C PHE A 171 10.81 -6.92 16.52
N SER A 172 9.71 -7.69 16.57
CA SER A 172 8.99 -7.98 17.79
C SER A 172 9.87 -8.74 18.80
N SER A 173 9.76 -8.39 20.06
CA SER A 173 10.15 -9.32 21.13
C SER A 173 9.25 -10.57 21.10
N MET A 174 9.72 -11.68 21.66
CA MET A 174 8.93 -12.92 21.77
C MET A 174 7.60 -12.67 22.53
N ALA A 175 7.59 -11.78 23.51
CA ALA A 175 6.38 -11.45 24.27
C ALA A 175 5.37 -10.68 23.41
N GLU A 176 5.83 -9.72 22.61
CA GLU A 176 4.99 -8.97 21.66
C GLU A 176 4.44 -9.91 20.58
N SER A 177 5.28 -10.75 20.00
CA SER A 177 4.90 -11.72 18.98
C SER A 177 3.79 -12.66 19.46
N LYS A 178 3.94 -13.25 20.67
CA LYS A 178 2.91 -14.08 21.30
C LYS A 178 1.63 -13.30 21.59
N MET A 179 1.74 -12.05 22.02
CA MET A 179 0.59 -11.18 22.28
C MET A 179 -0.17 -10.89 20.98
N TYR A 180 0.51 -10.48 19.92
CA TYR A 180 -0.10 -10.17 18.63
C TYR A 180 -0.78 -11.40 18.00
N ARG A 181 -0.11 -12.55 18.10
CA ARG A 181 -0.70 -13.83 17.69
C ARG A 181 -1.98 -14.14 18.47
N SER A 182 -2.02 -13.87 19.78
CA SER A 182 -3.22 -14.08 20.61
C SER A 182 -4.39 -13.13 20.25
N TRP A 183 -4.11 -11.99 19.60
CA TRP A 183 -5.14 -11.08 19.07
C TRP A 183 -5.77 -11.56 17.77
N GLY A 184 -5.30 -12.67 17.23
CA GLY A 184 -5.80 -13.22 15.97
C GLY A 184 -5.18 -12.56 14.75
N CYS A 185 -4.04 -11.88 14.88
CA CYS A 185 -3.28 -11.40 13.73
C CYS A 185 -2.71 -12.58 12.93
N ASP A 186 -2.61 -12.40 11.62
CA ASP A 186 -2.11 -13.43 10.70
C ASP A 186 -0.69 -13.14 10.24
N VAL A 187 -0.40 -11.88 9.96
CA VAL A 187 0.93 -11.43 9.52
C VAL A 187 1.33 -10.12 10.22
N ILE A 188 2.63 -9.83 10.21
CA ILE A 188 3.20 -8.62 10.83
C ILE A 188 4.21 -7.95 9.89
N GLY A 189 4.16 -6.63 9.85
CA GLY A 189 5.15 -5.82 9.17
C GLY A 189 5.15 -4.39 9.68
N MET A 190 5.82 -3.48 8.95
CA MET A 190 6.10 -2.15 9.49
C MET A 190 5.55 -1.00 8.63
N THR A 191 4.92 -1.26 7.46
CA THR A 191 4.78 -0.21 6.45
C THR A 191 3.36 0.08 5.96
N ASN A 192 2.41 -0.83 6.15
CA ASN A 192 1.06 -0.67 5.62
C ASN A 192 0.21 0.40 6.33
N MET A 193 0.64 0.83 7.53
CA MET A 193 0.04 1.95 8.24
C MET A 193 1.07 3.07 8.47
N PRO A 194 0.70 4.29 8.15
CA PRO A 194 -0.63 4.81 7.76
C PRO A 194 -0.94 4.73 6.26
N GLU A 195 -0.13 4.04 5.44
CA GLU A 195 -0.24 4.02 3.97
C GLU A 195 -1.68 3.74 3.50
N ALA A 196 -2.32 2.69 4.02
CA ALA A 196 -3.70 2.33 3.66
C ALA A 196 -4.73 3.39 4.07
N LYS A 197 -4.56 4.01 5.26
CA LYS A 197 -5.44 5.11 5.72
C LYS A 197 -5.34 6.32 4.80
N LEU A 198 -4.12 6.70 4.45
CA LEU A 198 -3.85 7.84 3.56
C LEU A 198 -4.35 7.57 2.13
N ALA A 199 -4.19 6.35 1.62
CA ALA A 199 -4.76 5.95 0.33
C ALA A 199 -6.30 6.07 0.34
N ARG A 200 -6.96 5.69 1.44
CA ARG A 200 -8.40 5.86 1.62
C ARG A 200 -8.81 7.33 1.62
N GLU A 201 -8.10 8.19 2.35
CA GLU A 201 -8.35 9.64 2.35
C GLU A 201 -8.09 10.30 0.98
N ALA A 202 -7.15 9.76 0.21
CA ALA A 202 -6.88 10.21 -1.15
C ALA A 202 -7.82 9.61 -2.21
N GLU A 203 -8.85 8.87 -1.80
CA GLU A 203 -9.80 8.20 -2.70
C GLU A 203 -9.11 7.31 -3.75
N LEU A 204 -8.05 6.61 -3.34
CA LEU A 204 -7.36 5.60 -4.13
C LEU A 204 -7.86 4.21 -3.76
N CYS A 205 -8.07 3.34 -4.76
CA CYS A 205 -8.23 1.93 -4.50
C CYS A 205 -6.88 1.38 -4.02
N TYR A 206 -6.88 0.59 -2.94
CA TYR A 206 -5.65 0.10 -2.31
C TYR A 206 -5.77 -1.40 -2.02
N ALA A 207 -4.76 -2.17 -2.38
CA ALA A 207 -4.61 -3.56 -1.98
C ALA A 207 -3.21 -3.77 -1.39
N SER A 208 -3.11 -4.69 -0.45
CA SER A 208 -1.86 -5.05 0.20
C SER A 208 -1.53 -6.51 -0.04
N ILE A 209 -0.33 -6.76 -0.53
CA ILE A 209 0.25 -8.08 -0.72
C ILE A 209 1.45 -8.21 0.23
N ALA A 210 1.30 -9.04 1.25
CA ALA A 210 2.34 -9.34 2.20
C ALA A 210 3.09 -10.60 1.77
N MET A 211 4.40 -10.47 1.55
CA MET A 211 5.28 -11.57 1.16
C MET A 211 5.93 -12.14 2.41
N VAL A 212 5.54 -13.34 2.80
CA VAL A 212 6.05 -13.97 4.03
C VAL A 212 7.53 -14.29 3.89
N THR A 213 8.35 -13.79 4.82
CA THR A 213 9.80 -14.05 4.87
C THR A 213 10.20 -14.93 6.03
N ASP A 214 9.43 -14.94 7.11
CA ASP A 214 9.74 -15.61 8.38
C ASP A 214 8.48 -15.84 9.22
N TYR A 215 8.60 -16.55 10.35
CA TYR A 215 7.52 -16.80 11.29
C TYR A 215 7.52 -15.83 12.49
N ASP A 216 8.09 -14.64 12.35
CA ASP A 216 8.29 -13.71 13.47
C ASP A 216 8.96 -14.42 14.67
N SER A 217 8.91 -13.85 15.86
CA SER A 217 9.64 -14.38 17.05
C SER A 217 8.85 -15.40 17.88
N TRP A 218 7.72 -15.92 17.40
CA TRP A 218 6.88 -16.83 18.18
C TRP A 218 7.17 -18.33 17.92
N HIS A 219 7.74 -18.67 16.77
CA HIS A 219 7.87 -20.07 16.33
C HIS A 219 8.99 -20.79 17.10
N PRO A 220 8.70 -21.96 17.69
CA PRO A 220 9.67 -22.63 18.56
C PRO A 220 10.89 -23.20 17.84
N GLU A 221 10.74 -23.56 16.55
CA GLU A 221 11.79 -24.23 15.77
C GLU A 221 12.61 -23.26 14.91
N HIS A 222 12.07 -22.06 14.61
CA HIS A 222 12.74 -21.08 13.75
C HIS A 222 13.50 -20.00 14.54
N GLY A 223 13.38 -19.97 15.88
CA GLY A 223 14.13 -19.06 16.74
C GLY A 223 13.79 -17.58 16.57
N ALA A 224 14.74 -16.71 16.90
CA ALA A 224 14.61 -15.27 16.66
C ALA A 224 14.78 -14.98 15.17
N VAL A 225 14.09 -13.92 14.70
CA VAL A 225 14.17 -13.47 13.31
C VAL A 225 15.62 -13.08 12.96
N GLU A 226 16.22 -13.78 12.00
CA GLU A 226 17.57 -13.52 11.51
C GLU A 226 17.51 -12.78 10.17
N ILE A 227 18.23 -11.67 10.05
CA ILE A 227 18.24 -10.84 8.82
C ILE A 227 18.70 -11.63 7.60
N THR A 228 19.62 -12.57 7.78
CA THR A 228 20.16 -13.43 6.72
C THR A 228 19.07 -14.31 6.09
N ASP A 229 18.18 -14.88 6.90
CA ASP A 229 17.09 -15.74 6.44
C ASP A 229 16.02 -14.94 5.70
N ILE A 230 15.72 -13.72 6.23
CA ILE A 230 14.83 -12.76 5.55
C ILE A 230 15.37 -12.43 4.15
N ILE A 231 16.67 -12.08 4.04
CA ILE A 231 17.27 -11.70 2.75
C ILE A 231 17.21 -12.84 1.75
N ALA A 232 17.51 -14.07 2.18
CA ALA A 232 17.47 -15.24 1.31
C ALA A 232 16.07 -15.49 0.74
N THR A 233 15.03 -15.43 1.59
CA THR A 233 13.64 -15.61 1.17
C THR A 233 13.15 -14.42 0.33
N LEU A 234 13.56 -13.19 0.67
CA LEU A 234 13.17 -11.97 -0.01
C LEU A 234 13.59 -11.93 -1.49
N GLN A 235 14.74 -12.54 -1.85
CA GLN A 235 15.18 -12.61 -3.24
C GLN A 235 14.20 -13.42 -4.11
N GLY A 236 13.75 -14.58 -3.63
CA GLY A 236 12.72 -15.38 -4.29
C GLY A 236 11.38 -14.66 -4.35
N ASN A 237 10.96 -14.07 -3.23
CA ASN A 237 9.73 -13.30 -3.12
C ASN A 237 9.71 -12.10 -4.06
N SER A 238 10.84 -11.40 -4.25
CA SER A 238 10.93 -10.28 -5.17
C SER A 238 10.73 -10.70 -6.63
N ALA A 239 11.27 -11.86 -7.03
CA ALA A 239 11.03 -12.40 -8.37
C ALA A 239 9.54 -12.74 -8.58
N ASN A 240 8.94 -13.44 -7.60
CA ASN A 240 7.50 -13.74 -7.59
C ASN A 240 6.64 -12.47 -7.60
N GLY A 241 7.02 -11.46 -6.82
CA GLY A 241 6.35 -10.16 -6.77
C GLY A 241 6.35 -9.44 -8.12
N ARG A 242 7.48 -9.45 -8.85
CA ARG A 242 7.54 -8.90 -10.22
C ARG A 242 6.62 -9.65 -11.16
N GLU A 243 6.59 -10.97 -11.08
CA GLU A 243 5.75 -11.81 -11.94
C GLU A 243 4.25 -11.59 -11.64
N LEU A 244 3.87 -11.38 -10.38
CA LEU A 244 2.52 -10.95 -10.00
C LEU A 244 2.20 -9.59 -10.64
N VAL A 245 3.06 -8.58 -10.43
CA VAL A 245 2.85 -7.21 -10.93
C VAL A 245 2.72 -7.18 -12.45
N ARG A 246 3.51 -7.97 -13.17
CA ARG A 246 3.45 -8.07 -14.63
C ARG A 246 2.08 -8.50 -15.16
N ARG A 247 1.27 -9.21 -14.38
CA ARG A 247 -0.07 -9.69 -14.76
C ARG A 247 -1.20 -8.71 -14.47
N LEU A 248 -0.97 -7.73 -13.58
CA LEU A 248 -2.02 -6.80 -13.14
C LEU A 248 -2.66 -5.98 -14.29
N PRO A 249 -1.89 -5.47 -15.30
CA PRO A 249 -2.46 -4.72 -16.40
C PRO A 249 -3.52 -5.49 -17.19
N ALA A 250 -3.28 -6.76 -17.47
CA ALA A 250 -4.22 -7.60 -18.22
C ALA A 250 -5.54 -7.85 -17.44
N LEU A 251 -5.47 -7.88 -16.10
CA LEU A 251 -6.63 -8.11 -15.24
C LEU A 251 -7.44 -6.82 -15.00
N LEU A 252 -6.81 -5.67 -14.98
CA LEU A 252 -7.45 -4.39 -14.67
C LEU A 252 -7.86 -3.58 -15.89
N GLY A 253 -7.16 -3.76 -17.04
CA GLY A 253 -7.43 -3.06 -18.29
C GLY A 253 -7.01 -1.59 -18.28
N GLN A 254 -7.08 -0.96 -19.46
CA GLN A 254 -6.66 0.43 -19.68
C GLN A 254 -7.65 1.46 -19.12
N THR A 255 -8.89 1.08 -18.94
CA THR A 255 -9.94 1.97 -18.44
C THR A 255 -10.74 1.28 -17.35
N ARG A 256 -11.24 2.05 -16.42
CA ARG A 256 -12.07 1.56 -15.31
C ARG A 256 -13.34 2.39 -15.15
N ALA A 257 -14.38 1.74 -14.64
CA ALA A 257 -15.55 2.41 -14.07
C ALA A 257 -15.26 2.89 -12.61
N ASP A 258 -16.21 3.59 -12.02
CA ASP A 258 -16.20 3.89 -10.59
C ASP A 258 -16.03 2.60 -9.78
N CYS A 259 -15.34 2.70 -8.64
CA CYS A 259 -15.09 1.55 -7.81
C CYS A 259 -16.43 1.01 -7.23
N PRO A 260 -16.77 -0.28 -7.43
CA PRO A 260 -18.03 -0.83 -6.90
C PRO A 260 -18.08 -0.82 -5.37
N HIS A 261 -16.91 -0.72 -4.71
CA HIS A 261 -16.76 -0.64 -3.26
C HIS A 261 -16.62 0.79 -2.74
N GLY A 262 -16.80 1.82 -3.61
CA GLY A 262 -16.80 3.23 -3.24
C GLY A 262 -15.45 3.78 -2.77
N CYS A 263 -14.32 3.12 -3.06
CA CYS A 263 -13.01 3.60 -2.65
C CYS A 263 -12.69 4.99 -3.20
N ASP A 264 -13.10 5.27 -4.44
CA ASP A 264 -12.91 6.54 -5.15
C ASP A 264 -13.94 7.63 -4.78
N LYS A 265 -14.77 7.37 -3.77
CA LYS A 265 -15.76 8.29 -3.19
C LYS A 265 -15.72 8.30 -1.66
N ALA A 266 -14.60 7.88 -1.07
CA ALA A 266 -14.46 7.73 0.39
C ALA A 266 -14.66 9.03 1.17
N LEU A 267 -14.44 10.18 0.54
CA LEU A 267 -14.63 11.50 1.14
C LEU A 267 -16.03 12.07 0.99
N GLU A 268 -16.95 11.46 0.22
CA GLU A 268 -18.26 12.03 -0.17
C GLU A 268 -19.03 12.66 1.00
N TYR A 269 -19.00 12.02 2.15
CA TYR A 269 -19.68 12.49 3.38
C TYR A 269 -18.74 12.54 4.58
N ALA A 270 -17.43 12.51 4.37
CA ALA A 270 -16.45 12.38 5.44
C ALA A 270 -16.00 13.71 6.03
N ILE A 271 -16.14 14.82 5.27
CA ILE A 271 -15.63 16.14 5.68
C ILE A 271 -16.61 16.77 6.67
N MET A 272 -16.17 16.95 7.91
CA MET A 272 -16.99 17.42 9.02
C MET A 272 -16.96 18.94 9.23
N THR A 273 -15.83 19.59 8.89
CA THR A 273 -15.67 21.02 9.09
C THR A 273 -16.59 21.79 8.16
N ALA A 274 -17.41 22.68 8.71
CA ALA A 274 -18.28 23.56 7.95
C ALA A 274 -17.47 24.43 6.97
N PRO A 275 -17.96 24.66 5.74
CA PRO A 275 -17.20 25.31 4.67
C PRO A 275 -16.56 26.65 5.09
N GLU A 276 -17.30 27.49 5.83
CA GLU A 276 -16.86 28.82 6.28
C GLU A 276 -15.84 28.79 7.43
N LYS A 277 -15.54 27.59 7.98
CA LYS A 277 -14.56 27.36 9.05
C LYS A 277 -13.30 26.67 8.58
N ARG A 278 -13.26 26.31 7.30
CA ARG A 278 -12.10 25.60 6.74
C ARG A 278 -10.91 26.53 6.61
N ASP A 279 -9.74 26.04 7.01
CA ASP A 279 -8.48 26.77 6.89
C ASP A 279 -8.01 26.80 5.43
N PRO A 280 -7.91 27.99 4.78
CA PRO A 280 -7.46 28.08 3.39
C PRO A 280 -6.05 27.52 3.16
N ALA A 281 -5.15 27.60 4.15
CA ALA A 281 -3.80 27.08 4.03
C ALA A 281 -3.78 25.56 4.00
N LEU A 282 -4.65 24.90 4.77
CA LEU A 282 -4.82 23.45 4.71
C LEU A 282 -5.54 23.02 3.42
N LEU A 283 -6.58 23.75 2.99
CA LEU A 283 -7.27 23.47 1.73
C LEU A 283 -6.30 23.50 0.54
N ALA A 284 -5.40 24.48 0.51
CA ALA A 284 -4.37 24.55 -0.55
C ALA A 284 -3.45 23.33 -0.59
N LYS A 285 -3.22 22.67 0.56
CA LYS A 285 -2.45 21.42 0.62
C LYS A 285 -3.26 20.19 0.21
N LEU A 286 -4.57 20.26 0.33
CA LEU A 286 -5.48 19.16 0.01
C LEU A 286 -5.92 19.14 -1.47
N ASP A 287 -5.35 19.97 -2.32
CA ASP A 287 -5.74 20.18 -3.72
C ASP A 287 -5.78 18.88 -4.52
N ALA A 288 -4.76 18.03 -4.42
CA ALA A 288 -4.72 16.73 -5.10
C ALA A 288 -5.57 15.66 -4.39
N VAL A 289 -5.49 15.61 -3.05
CA VAL A 289 -6.14 14.57 -2.25
C VAL A 289 -7.66 14.71 -2.23
N ALA A 290 -8.16 15.93 -2.06
CA ALA A 290 -9.59 16.22 -1.84
C ALA A 290 -10.16 17.25 -2.81
N GLY A 291 -9.43 17.64 -3.87
CA GLY A 291 -9.83 18.66 -4.84
C GLY A 291 -11.18 18.38 -5.50
N ARG A 292 -11.58 17.10 -5.63
CA ARG A 292 -12.91 16.72 -6.13
C ARG A 292 -14.06 17.34 -5.33
N LEU A 293 -13.86 17.57 -4.03
CA LEU A 293 -14.90 18.06 -3.10
C LEU A 293 -14.63 19.45 -2.54
N LEU A 294 -13.37 19.89 -2.54
CA LEU A 294 -12.93 21.13 -1.89
C LEU A 294 -12.45 22.18 -2.90
N GLY A 295 -12.29 21.79 -4.18
CA GLY A 295 -11.85 22.66 -5.28
C GLY A 295 -12.94 23.56 -5.82
#